data_32744d3961f5b80ce8a5c56ae47f0d6e
#
_entry.id   32744d3961f5b80ce8a5c56ae47f0d6e
#
_cell.length_a   1.000
_cell.length_b   1.000
_cell.length_c   1.000
_cell.angle_alpha   90.00
_cell.angle_beta   90.00
_cell.angle_gamma   90.00
#
_symmetry.space_group_name_H-M   'P 1'
#
loop_
_entity.id
_entity.type
_entity.pdbx_description
1 polymer ?
#
loop_
_entity_poly.entity_id
_entity_poly.type
_entity_poly.pdbx_seq_one_letter_code
_entity_poly.pdbx_strand_id
1 'polypeptide(L)'
;AYLDPDRFSEVTGFTNPDESKHDQFVLGHTGTSISLACGLAKTRDMEGPNSGIGNVIAVIGDGSLSSGVAFEGLNNAAEQGGNLIIVFNDNEMSIAGDFGGMYGPLARLRASGGTAQPNLFNAFGLDYRYVEAGNDVSALVAAFEEVRDIDHPVVVHIHTLKGAGYDGADHVAGAPSASAGNVHELDPAVSDTGVRPTSNVLHSEPWHSDHCNLSDHEPHEGQCEASHWQNPDAAIGKPDDPRKHYGKMAMAALEPRFAAEPGLVVISPATPGSNGITHEFRERAGAHYVDTGITESHAVAYAAGIARAGGTPVVATTASFFQRAYDQFFQE
;
A
#
# COMPACT_ATOMS: atom_id res chain seq x y z
N ALA A 1 13.45 11.07 18.51
CA ALA A 1 14.66 10.56 17.84
C ALA A 1 14.70 11.01 16.37
N TYR A 2 13.66 10.76 15.54
CA TYR A 2 13.67 11.12 14.11
C TYR A 2 13.90 12.60 13.78
N LEU A 3 13.48 13.51 14.65
CA LEU A 3 13.63 14.95 14.48
C LEU A 3 14.89 15.51 15.18
N ASP A 4 15.65 14.66 15.87
CA ASP A 4 16.83 15.02 16.61
C ASP A 4 18.05 14.34 15.98
N PRO A 5 18.94 15.10 15.30
CA PRO A 5 20.11 14.54 14.63
C PRO A 5 21.03 13.74 15.55
N ASP A 6 21.10 14.12 16.83
CA ASP A 6 21.97 13.44 17.82
C ASP A 6 21.39 12.09 18.26
N ARG A 7 20.08 11.87 18.06
CA ARG A 7 19.35 10.66 18.44
C ARG A 7 18.86 9.83 17.26
N PHE A 8 19.17 10.23 16.04
CA PHE A 8 18.69 9.55 14.83
C PHE A 8 19.10 8.08 14.74
N SER A 9 20.26 7.73 15.32
CA SER A 9 20.76 6.35 15.36
C SER A 9 20.08 5.46 16.42
N GLU A 10 19.24 6.03 17.29
CA GLU A 10 18.55 5.25 18.34
C GLU A 10 17.36 4.45 17.82
N VAL A 11 16.90 4.73 16.60
CA VAL A 11 15.74 4.07 16.00
C VAL A 11 16.02 3.67 14.55
N THR A 12 15.53 2.50 14.14
CA THR A 12 15.76 1.95 12.80
C THR A 12 14.72 2.39 11.77
N GLY A 13 13.56 2.90 12.20
CA GLY A 13 12.44 3.24 11.32
C GLY A 13 11.51 2.06 11.00
N PHE A 14 11.79 0.90 11.56
CA PHE A 14 10.99 -0.32 11.44
C PHE A 14 10.64 -0.84 12.83
N THR A 15 9.64 -1.73 12.90
CA THR A 15 9.33 -2.42 14.15
C THR A 15 10.54 -3.22 14.61
N ASN A 16 10.91 -3.08 15.87
CA ASN A 16 12.08 -3.74 16.43
C ASN A 16 11.89 -4.00 17.94
N PRO A 17 11.85 -5.26 18.39
CA PRO A 17 11.73 -5.60 19.82
C PRO A 17 12.84 -5.03 20.70
N ASP A 18 14.02 -4.74 20.13
CA ASP A 18 15.12 -4.12 20.87
C ASP A 18 14.87 -2.63 21.15
N GLU A 19 13.98 -1.98 20.40
CA GLU A 19 13.62 -0.57 20.56
C GLU A 19 12.36 -0.38 21.40
N SER A 20 11.42 -1.33 21.35
CA SER A 20 10.16 -1.26 22.08
C SER A 20 9.64 -2.64 22.47
N LYS A 21 9.27 -2.79 23.76
CA LYS A 21 8.60 -4.00 24.25
C LYS A 21 7.24 -4.27 23.61
N HIS A 22 6.69 -3.31 22.86
CA HIS A 22 5.43 -3.43 22.15
C HIS A 22 5.63 -3.97 20.73
N ASP A 23 6.85 -3.94 20.20
CA ASP A 23 7.20 -4.52 18.94
C ASP A 23 7.46 -6.03 19.13
N GLN A 24 6.79 -6.85 18.33
CA GLN A 24 6.89 -8.30 18.46
C GLN A 24 7.88 -8.92 17.48
N PHE A 25 8.15 -8.24 16.37
CA PHE A 25 8.98 -8.75 15.26
C PHE A 25 9.86 -7.64 14.69
N VAL A 26 10.99 -8.03 14.14
CA VAL A 26 11.78 -7.15 13.25
C VAL A 26 11.24 -7.28 11.85
N LEU A 27 10.63 -6.23 11.29
CA LEU A 27 9.99 -6.24 9.99
C LEU A 27 10.54 -5.13 9.10
N GLY A 28 11.14 -5.50 7.97
CA GLY A 28 11.54 -4.58 6.90
C GLY A 28 10.68 -4.68 5.65
N HIS A 29 9.85 -5.73 5.53
CA HIS A 29 8.95 -5.97 4.41
C HIS A 29 7.50 -5.94 4.91
N THR A 30 6.68 -5.10 4.30
CA THR A 30 5.26 -4.93 4.65
C THR A 30 4.40 -6.12 4.17
N GLY A 31 3.17 -6.24 4.70
CA GLY A 31 2.17 -7.21 4.25
C GLY A 31 2.09 -8.51 5.07
N THR A 32 3.02 -8.76 6.00
CA THR A 32 3.07 -10.03 6.77
C THR A 32 2.35 -9.97 8.11
N SER A 33 1.90 -8.80 8.57
CA SER A 33 1.39 -8.60 9.93
C SER A 33 0.21 -9.51 10.27
N ILE A 34 -0.71 -9.76 9.33
CA ILE A 34 -1.89 -10.62 9.57
C ILE A 34 -1.44 -12.07 9.80
N SER A 35 -0.55 -12.61 8.95
CA SER A 35 -0.05 -13.97 9.09
C SER A 35 0.72 -14.18 10.41
N LEU A 36 1.54 -13.20 10.80
CA LEU A 36 2.25 -13.23 12.09
C LEU A 36 1.28 -13.22 13.27
N ALA A 37 0.25 -12.37 13.19
CA ALA A 37 -0.79 -12.30 14.21
C ALA A 37 -1.62 -13.60 14.30
N CYS A 38 -1.93 -14.25 13.18
CA CYS A 38 -2.57 -15.58 13.19
C CYS A 38 -1.73 -16.60 13.97
N GLY A 39 -0.40 -16.59 13.79
CA GLY A 39 0.50 -17.48 14.55
C GLY A 39 0.48 -17.20 16.06
N LEU A 40 0.49 -15.93 16.47
CA LEU A 40 0.36 -15.54 17.88
C LEU A 40 -0.99 -15.93 18.47
N ALA A 41 -2.08 -15.67 17.74
CA ALA A 41 -3.43 -16.06 18.15
C ALA A 41 -3.56 -17.58 18.30
N LYS A 42 -2.98 -18.34 17.37
CA LYS A 42 -2.96 -19.81 17.44
C LYS A 42 -2.29 -20.31 18.72
N THR A 43 -1.13 -19.77 19.07
CA THR A 43 -0.42 -20.12 20.30
C THR A 43 -1.25 -19.79 21.53
N ARG A 44 -1.81 -18.57 21.58
CA ARG A 44 -2.72 -18.17 22.67
C ARG A 44 -3.87 -19.17 22.85
N ASP A 45 -4.53 -19.53 21.76
CA ASP A 45 -5.72 -20.37 21.79
C ASP A 45 -5.37 -21.82 22.21
N MET A 46 -4.19 -22.32 21.82
CA MET A 46 -3.71 -23.66 22.22
C MET A 46 -3.30 -23.73 23.69
N GLU A 47 -2.65 -22.70 24.20
CA GLU A 47 -2.18 -22.64 25.60
C GLU A 47 -3.27 -22.14 26.55
N GLY A 48 -4.32 -21.51 26.03
CA GLY A 48 -5.43 -20.97 26.79
C GLY A 48 -4.99 -19.90 27.79
N PRO A 49 -5.59 -19.86 29.00
CA PRO A 49 -5.28 -18.82 30.01
C PRO A 49 -3.82 -18.79 30.47
N ASN A 50 -3.05 -19.83 30.20
CA ASN A 50 -1.65 -19.95 30.61
C ASN A 50 -0.68 -19.31 29.59
N SER A 51 -1.15 -18.93 28.41
CA SER A 51 -0.31 -18.38 27.36
C SER A 51 0.34 -17.02 27.75
N GLY A 52 -0.29 -16.28 28.66
CA GLY A 52 0.11 -14.91 28.94
C GLY A 52 -0.14 -13.92 27.79
N ILE A 53 -0.68 -14.39 26.65
CA ILE A 53 -1.02 -13.60 25.48
C ILE A 53 -2.44 -13.09 25.62
N GLY A 54 -2.62 -11.77 25.57
CA GLY A 54 -3.94 -11.13 25.54
C GLY A 54 -4.54 -11.07 24.13
N ASN A 55 -5.21 -9.97 23.83
CA ASN A 55 -5.71 -9.72 22.48
C ASN A 55 -4.55 -9.62 21.49
N VAL A 56 -4.70 -10.28 20.35
CA VAL A 56 -3.73 -10.22 19.26
C VAL A 56 -4.23 -9.23 18.21
N ILE A 57 -3.39 -8.26 17.89
CA ILE A 57 -3.73 -7.15 17.01
C ILE A 57 -2.73 -7.10 15.85
N ALA A 58 -3.22 -7.22 14.63
CA ALA A 58 -2.46 -6.97 13.42
C ALA A 58 -2.77 -5.55 12.91
N VAL A 59 -1.76 -4.77 12.58
CA VAL A 59 -1.97 -3.47 11.90
C VAL A 59 -1.44 -3.59 10.47
N ILE A 60 -2.26 -3.20 9.49
CA ILE A 60 -1.90 -3.23 8.08
C ILE A 60 -2.45 -2.00 7.35
N GLY A 61 -1.62 -1.37 6.51
CA GLY A 61 -2.04 -0.26 5.66
C GLY A 61 -2.65 -0.72 4.34
N ASP A 62 -3.36 0.17 3.67
CA ASP A 62 -4.01 -0.03 2.37
C ASP A 62 -3.04 -0.49 1.26
N GLY A 63 -1.90 0.18 1.11
CA GLY A 63 -0.85 -0.26 0.19
C GLY A 63 -0.32 -1.66 0.53
N SER A 64 -0.10 -1.93 1.81
CA SER A 64 0.40 -3.23 2.30
C SER A 64 -0.60 -4.37 2.09
N LEU A 65 -1.89 -4.06 2.11
CA LEU A 65 -2.96 -5.03 1.88
C LEU A 65 -2.93 -5.59 0.45
N SER A 66 -2.34 -4.90 -0.51
CA SER A 66 -2.19 -5.39 -1.89
C SER A 66 -1.22 -6.58 -2.01
N SER A 67 -0.42 -6.85 -0.99
CA SER A 67 0.53 -7.97 -0.97
C SER A 67 -0.19 -9.34 -0.97
N GLY A 68 0.32 -10.30 -1.75
CA GLY A 68 -0.24 -11.65 -1.81
C GLY A 68 -0.34 -12.32 -0.43
N VAL A 69 0.72 -12.21 0.40
CA VAL A 69 0.73 -12.79 1.74
C VAL A 69 -0.32 -12.16 2.66
N ALA A 70 -0.72 -10.91 2.43
CA ALA A 70 -1.81 -10.28 3.19
C ALA A 70 -3.17 -10.92 2.85
N PHE A 71 -3.42 -11.23 1.56
CA PHE A 71 -4.61 -11.96 1.14
C PHE A 71 -4.63 -13.39 1.70
N GLU A 72 -3.50 -14.08 1.69
CA GLU A 72 -3.36 -15.40 2.33
C GLU A 72 -3.65 -15.31 3.84
N GLY A 73 -3.13 -14.26 4.49
CA GLY A 73 -3.38 -13.96 5.89
C GLY A 73 -4.86 -13.70 6.18
N LEU A 74 -5.55 -12.89 5.37
CA LEU A 74 -7.00 -12.64 5.51
C LEU A 74 -7.81 -13.94 5.35
N ASN A 75 -7.49 -14.72 4.32
CA ASN A 75 -8.15 -15.99 4.08
C ASN A 75 -8.00 -16.97 5.26
N ASN A 76 -6.81 -17.03 5.86
CA ASN A 76 -6.56 -17.91 7.00
C ASN A 76 -7.10 -17.34 8.32
N ALA A 77 -7.12 -16.02 8.49
CA ALA A 77 -7.62 -15.37 9.70
C ALA A 77 -9.08 -15.75 10.00
N ALA A 78 -9.91 -15.90 8.96
CA ALA A 78 -11.31 -16.34 9.12
C ALA A 78 -11.43 -17.74 9.75
N GLU A 79 -10.48 -18.63 9.46
CA GLU A 79 -10.43 -20.01 10.02
C GLU A 79 -9.72 -20.08 11.38
N GLN A 80 -8.99 -19.01 11.76
CA GLN A 80 -8.21 -19.02 13.00
C GLN A 80 -9.09 -19.17 14.23
N GLY A 81 -10.27 -18.54 14.22
CA GLY A 81 -11.13 -18.46 15.42
C GLY A 81 -10.52 -17.58 16.52
N GLY A 82 -11.23 -17.45 17.63
CA GLY A 82 -10.79 -16.64 18.76
C GLY A 82 -10.66 -15.13 18.44
N ASN A 83 -10.31 -14.34 19.42
CA ASN A 83 -10.13 -12.89 19.24
C ASN A 83 -8.85 -12.61 18.44
N LEU A 84 -9.03 -12.08 17.24
CA LEU A 84 -7.97 -11.57 16.38
C LEU A 84 -8.46 -10.25 15.76
N ILE A 85 -7.84 -9.15 16.13
CA ILE A 85 -8.25 -7.82 15.68
C ILE A 85 -7.31 -7.38 14.55
N ILE A 86 -7.84 -7.17 13.36
CA ILE A 86 -7.09 -6.67 12.20
C ILE A 86 -7.42 -5.19 12.02
N VAL A 87 -6.50 -4.32 12.40
CA VAL A 87 -6.63 -2.88 12.17
C VAL A 87 -6.18 -2.58 10.75
N PHE A 88 -7.13 -2.30 9.89
CA PHE A 88 -6.87 -1.88 8.52
C PHE A 88 -6.83 -0.36 8.46
N ASN A 89 -5.63 0.20 8.30
CA ASN A 89 -5.39 1.63 8.22
C ASN A 89 -5.46 2.07 6.76
N ASP A 90 -6.59 2.63 6.37
CA ASP A 90 -6.85 3.16 5.03
C ASP A 90 -6.65 4.69 5.04
N ASN A 91 -5.62 5.14 4.35
CA ASN A 91 -5.33 6.56 4.18
C ASN A 91 -5.32 7.00 2.71
N GLU A 92 -5.85 6.16 1.83
CA GLU A 92 -5.98 6.40 0.38
C GLU A 92 -4.64 6.62 -0.34
N MET A 93 -3.54 6.17 0.28
CA MET A 93 -2.20 6.39 -0.27
C MET A 93 -1.31 5.16 -0.13
N SER A 94 -0.99 4.53 -1.23
CA SER A 94 0.16 3.63 -1.34
C SER A 94 1.45 4.44 -1.61
N ILE A 95 2.58 3.75 -1.87
CA ILE A 95 3.88 4.40 -2.08
C ILE A 95 3.88 5.28 -3.34
N ALA A 96 3.36 4.77 -4.45
CA ALA A 96 3.35 5.47 -5.75
C ALA A 96 1.94 5.68 -6.30
N GLY A 97 0.92 5.40 -5.50
CA GLY A 97 -0.49 5.44 -5.85
C GLY A 97 -1.17 4.09 -5.59
N ASP A 98 -2.48 4.08 -5.71
CA ASP A 98 -3.32 2.91 -5.47
C ASP A 98 -3.51 2.12 -6.77
N PHE A 99 -2.76 1.03 -6.93
CA PHE A 99 -2.82 0.16 -8.10
C PHE A 99 -3.46 -1.19 -7.74
N GLY A 100 -4.52 -1.55 -8.47
CA GLY A 100 -5.21 -2.82 -8.30
C GLY A 100 -6.71 -2.68 -8.10
N GLY A 101 -7.43 -3.76 -8.38
CA GLY A 101 -8.91 -3.77 -8.39
C GLY A 101 -9.57 -3.62 -7.02
N MET A 102 -8.83 -3.74 -5.92
CA MET A 102 -9.38 -3.65 -4.56
C MET A 102 -9.69 -2.21 -4.12
N TYR A 103 -9.03 -1.21 -4.69
CA TYR A 103 -9.18 0.18 -4.22
C TYR A 103 -10.52 0.80 -4.56
N GLY A 104 -11.13 0.43 -5.70
CA GLY A 104 -12.51 0.84 -6.02
C GLY A 104 -13.54 0.37 -4.98
N PRO A 105 -13.59 -0.92 -4.61
CA PRO A 105 -14.36 -1.42 -3.47
C PRO A 105 -14.07 -0.72 -2.15
N LEU A 106 -12.80 -0.44 -1.80
CA LEU A 106 -12.44 0.28 -0.58
C LEU A 106 -12.96 1.72 -0.58
N ALA A 107 -12.84 2.43 -1.70
CA ALA A 107 -13.42 3.78 -1.85
C ALA A 107 -14.94 3.79 -1.62
N ARG A 108 -15.66 2.77 -2.12
CA ARG A 108 -17.10 2.64 -1.85
C ARG A 108 -17.40 2.36 -0.39
N LEU A 109 -16.56 1.57 0.29
CA LEU A 109 -16.72 1.34 1.74
C LEU A 109 -16.57 2.65 2.51
N ARG A 110 -15.53 3.45 2.22
CA ARG A 110 -15.36 4.79 2.84
C ARG A 110 -16.56 5.69 2.57
N ALA A 111 -16.95 5.85 1.30
CA ALA A 111 -18.07 6.72 0.92
C ALA A 111 -19.41 6.33 1.55
N SER A 112 -19.59 5.07 1.92
CA SER A 112 -20.82 4.55 2.54
C SER A 112 -20.76 4.43 4.05
N GLY A 113 -19.70 4.90 4.72
CA GLY A 113 -19.50 4.64 6.14
C GLY A 113 -19.41 3.16 6.48
N GLY A 114 -18.76 2.38 5.62
CA GLY A 114 -18.53 0.95 5.81
C GLY A 114 -19.68 0.02 5.41
N THR A 115 -20.79 0.53 4.88
CA THR A 115 -22.01 -0.26 4.64
C THR A 115 -22.13 -0.84 3.22
N ALA A 116 -21.30 -0.38 2.27
CA ALA A 116 -21.37 -0.81 0.87
C ALA A 116 -21.14 -2.32 0.70
N GLN A 117 -21.82 -2.89 -0.30
CA GLN A 117 -21.65 -4.29 -0.69
C GLN A 117 -21.22 -4.36 -2.17
N PRO A 118 -20.44 -5.37 -2.57
CA PRO A 118 -19.80 -6.37 -1.70
C PRO A 118 -18.68 -5.77 -0.85
N ASN A 119 -18.55 -6.25 0.40
CA ASN A 119 -17.45 -5.90 1.29
C ASN A 119 -16.35 -6.96 1.18
N LEU A 120 -15.13 -6.54 0.86
CA LEU A 120 -13.98 -7.43 0.69
C LEU A 120 -13.74 -8.30 1.94
N PHE A 121 -13.81 -7.73 3.12
CA PHE A 121 -13.50 -8.43 4.38
C PHE A 121 -14.60 -9.43 4.74
N ASN A 122 -15.87 -9.06 4.55
CA ASN A 122 -16.97 -9.98 4.73
C ASN A 122 -16.93 -11.15 3.72
N ALA A 123 -16.39 -10.92 2.50
CA ALA A 123 -16.21 -11.99 1.51
C ALA A 123 -15.21 -13.07 1.96
N PHE A 124 -14.26 -12.72 2.84
CA PHE A 124 -13.38 -13.69 3.54
C PHE A 124 -14.02 -14.33 4.77
N GLY A 125 -15.23 -13.94 5.16
CA GLY A 125 -15.90 -14.43 6.37
C GLY A 125 -15.50 -13.70 7.65
N LEU A 126 -14.84 -12.57 7.55
CA LEU A 126 -14.43 -11.75 8.70
C LEU A 126 -15.54 -10.78 9.10
N ASP A 127 -15.72 -10.59 10.41
CA ASP A 127 -16.53 -9.47 10.90
C ASP A 127 -15.87 -8.12 10.61
N TYR A 128 -16.67 -7.06 10.56
CA TYR A 128 -16.17 -5.78 10.05
C TYR A 128 -16.77 -4.60 10.81
N ARG A 129 -15.92 -3.64 11.17
CA ARG A 129 -16.27 -2.35 11.75
C ARG A 129 -15.57 -1.25 10.98
N TYR A 130 -16.26 -0.13 10.77
CA TYR A 130 -15.71 1.05 10.10
C TYR A 130 -15.63 2.22 11.05
N VAL A 131 -14.52 2.95 11.02
CA VAL A 131 -14.25 4.14 11.83
C VAL A 131 -13.82 5.28 10.93
N GLU A 132 -14.72 6.20 10.65
CA GLU A 132 -14.44 7.38 9.82
C GLU A 132 -13.40 8.31 10.43
N ALA A 133 -13.50 8.56 11.74
CA ALA A 133 -12.59 9.46 12.46
C ALA A 133 -11.33 8.71 12.94
N GLY A 134 -10.57 8.09 12.02
CA GLY A 134 -9.42 7.26 12.34
C GLY A 134 -8.22 8.00 12.94
N ASN A 135 -8.20 9.34 12.92
CA ASN A 135 -7.21 10.15 13.62
C ASN A 135 -7.70 10.68 14.98
N ASP A 136 -8.96 10.39 15.38
CA ASP A 136 -9.49 10.75 16.68
C ASP A 136 -9.28 9.62 17.69
N VAL A 137 -8.50 9.89 18.73
CA VAL A 137 -8.16 8.90 19.76
C VAL A 137 -9.41 8.39 20.49
N SER A 138 -10.40 9.25 20.74
CA SER A 138 -11.62 8.86 21.46
C SER A 138 -12.46 7.91 20.61
N ALA A 139 -12.56 8.17 19.31
CA ALA A 139 -13.26 7.28 18.37
C ALA A 139 -12.57 5.92 18.26
N LEU A 140 -11.23 5.90 18.22
CA LEU A 140 -10.45 4.66 18.22
C LEU A 140 -10.64 3.87 19.51
N VAL A 141 -10.55 4.52 20.67
CA VAL A 141 -10.78 3.85 21.97
C VAL A 141 -12.16 3.20 22.00
N ALA A 142 -13.20 3.93 21.60
CA ALA A 142 -14.56 3.38 21.57
C ALA A 142 -14.68 2.16 20.65
N ALA A 143 -14.08 2.23 19.44
CA ALA A 143 -14.09 1.11 18.50
C ALA A 143 -13.34 -0.12 19.03
N PHE A 144 -12.20 0.09 19.69
CA PHE A 144 -11.44 -1.02 20.28
C PHE A 144 -12.12 -1.61 21.53
N GLU A 145 -12.81 -0.80 22.34
CA GLU A 145 -13.61 -1.30 23.44
C GLU A 145 -14.77 -2.20 22.96
N GLU A 146 -15.37 -1.88 21.83
CA GLU A 146 -16.42 -2.69 21.20
C GLU A 146 -15.92 -4.09 20.79
N VAL A 147 -14.69 -4.18 20.28
CA VAL A 147 -14.14 -5.43 19.72
C VAL A 147 -13.21 -6.19 20.67
N ARG A 148 -12.89 -5.59 21.83
CA ARG A 148 -11.90 -6.13 22.75
C ARG A 148 -12.20 -7.55 23.22
N ASP A 149 -13.45 -7.83 23.49
CA ASP A 149 -13.90 -9.06 24.14
C ASP A 149 -14.68 -10.00 23.20
N ILE A 150 -14.65 -9.76 21.88
CA ILE A 150 -15.27 -10.66 20.92
C ILE A 150 -14.43 -11.94 20.77
N ASP A 151 -15.07 -13.04 20.39
CA ASP A 151 -14.49 -14.38 20.34
C ASP A 151 -14.19 -14.90 18.92
N HIS A 152 -14.17 -13.99 17.96
CA HIS A 152 -13.93 -14.26 16.55
C HIS A 152 -13.09 -13.17 15.90
N PRO A 153 -12.48 -13.44 14.72
CA PRO A 153 -11.70 -12.44 14.00
C PRO A 153 -12.54 -11.27 13.48
N VAL A 154 -12.01 -10.07 13.63
CA VAL A 154 -12.67 -8.82 13.17
C VAL A 154 -11.71 -7.89 12.49
N VAL A 155 -12.17 -7.21 11.44
CA VAL A 155 -11.48 -6.09 10.81
C VAL A 155 -12.04 -4.79 11.33
N VAL A 156 -11.18 -3.96 11.90
CA VAL A 156 -11.46 -2.55 12.25
C VAL A 156 -10.82 -1.69 11.16
N HIS A 157 -11.64 -1.26 10.22
CA HIS A 157 -11.24 -0.38 9.12
C HIS A 157 -11.27 1.07 9.59
N ILE A 158 -10.11 1.66 9.77
CA ILE A 158 -9.96 3.05 10.19
C ILE A 158 -9.60 3.91 8.98
N HIS A 159 -10.36 4.97 8.74
CA HIS A 159 -10.04 5.97 7.72
C HIS A 159 -9.20 7.07 8.34
N THR A 160 -7.98 7.24 7.85
CA THR A 160 -7.01 8.17 8.42
C THR A 160 -6.50 9.15 7.38
N LEU A 161 -6.03 10.29 7.85
CA LEU A 161 -5.31 11.27 7.04
C LEU A 161 -3.80 11.06 7.24
N LYS A 162 -3.09 10.75 6.17
CA LYS A 162 -1.63 10.56 6.21
C LYS A 162 -0.94 11.86 6.61
N GLY A 163 -0.05 11.78 7.60
CA GLY A 163 0.67 12.94 8.12
C GLY A 163 -0.10 13.78 9.14
N ALA A 164 -1.32 13.42 9.52
CA ALA A 164 -2.07 14.14 10.55
C ALA A 164 -1.27 14.28 11.84
N GLY A 165 -1.21 15.52 12.38
CA GLY A 165 -0.46 15.86 13.60
C GLY A 165 1.03 16.17 13.40
N TYR A 166 1.49 16.20 12.16
CA TYR A 166 2.84 16.68 11.84
C TYR A 166 2.77 18.11 11.28
N ASP A 167 3.49 19.04 11.91
CA ASP A 167 3.46 20.47 11.55
C ASP A 167 3.92 20.78 10.11
N GLY A 168 4.59 19.85 9.45
CA GLY A 168 5.00 19.93 8.05
C GLY A 168 4.01 19.29 7.06
N ALA A 169 2.93 18.66 7.53
CA ALA A 169 1.98 17.97 6.67
C ALA A 169 1.19 18.90 5.76
N ASP A 170 1.00 20.15 6.17
CA ASP A 170 0.30 21.17 5.38
C ASP A 170 1.06 21.56 4.09
N HIS A 171 2.34 21.20 4.01
CA HIS A 171 3.19 21.37 2.84
C HIS A 171 3.26 20.12 1.94
N VAL A 172 2.67 19.01 2.38
CA VAL A 172 2.50 17.81 1.55
C VAL A 172 1.21 18.01 0.75
N ALA A 173 1.36 18.51 -0.47
CA ALA A 173 0.24 18.70 -1.39
C ALA A 173 -0.56 17.41 -1.52
N GLY A 174 -1.85 17.47 -1.23
CA GLY A 174 -2.76 16.34 -1.39
C GLY A 174 -3.54 15.91 -0.15
N ALA A 175 -3.35 16.57 1.03
CA ALA A 175 -4.30 16.39 2.11
C ALA A 175 -5.65 17.02 1.69
N PRO A 176 -6.73 16.25 1.48
CA PRO A 176 -8.03 16.85 1.22
C PRO A 176 -8.39 17.69 2.44
N SER A 177 -8.60 19.00 2.23
CA SER A 177 -9.16 19.82 3.28
C SER A 177 -10.52 19.22 3.66
N ALA A 178 -10.80 19.10 4.94
CA ALA A 178 -12.05 18.55 5.48
C ALA A 178 -13.34 19.29 5.05
N SER A 179 -13.31 20.05 3.97
CA SER A 179 -14.39 20.89 3.48
C SER A 179 -14.70 20.77 1.98
N ALA A 180 -14.11 19.87 1.23
CA ALA A 180 -14.43 19.70 -0.19
C ALA A 180 -15.20 18.40 -0.42
N GLY A 181 -16.50 18.44 -0.24
CA GLY A 181 -17.41 17.48 -0.86
C GLY A 181 -17.33 17.58 -2.37
N ASN A 182 -16.53 16.72 -2.99
CA ASN A 182 -16.68 16.35 -4.38
C ASN A 182 -16.80 14.84 -4.45
N VAL A 183 -18.01 14.39 -4.14
CA VAL A 183 -18.49 13.09 -4.61
C VAL A 183 -18.58 13.23 -6.12
N HIS A 184 -17.65 12.67 -6.89
CA HIS A 184 -17.92 12.41 -8.30
C HIS A 184 -19.17 11.53 -8.35
N GLU A 185 -20.25 12.11 -8.85
CA GLU A 185 -21.49 11.41 -9.15
C GLU A 185 -21.13 10.21 -10.04
N LEU A 186 -21.15 9.03 -9.41
CA LEU A 186 -21.13 7.77 -10.16
C LEU A 186 -22.45 7.73 -10.90
N ASP A 187 -22.39 7.75 -12.24
CA ASP A 187 -23.53 7.61 -13.13
C ASP A 187 -24.38 6.41 -12.68
N PRO A 188 -25.65 6.58 -12.28
CA PRO A 188 -26.49 5.49 -11.81
C PRO A 188 -26.96 4.54 -12.90
N ALA A 189 -26.43 4.64 -14.12
CA ALA A 189 -26.85 3.87 -15.29
C ALA A 189 -26.04 2.60 -15.58
N VAL A 190 -25.22 2.09 -14.66
CA VAL A 190 -24.67 0.73 -14.81
C VAL A 190 -25.71 -0.26 -14.32
N SER A 191 -26.64 -0.59 -15.20
CA SER A 191 -27.59 -1.68 -15.03
C SER A 191 -26.85 -3.02 -14.94
N ASP A 192 -27.41 -3.87 -14.09
CA ASP A 192 -27.07 -5.25 -13.78
C ASP A 192 -27.16 -6.18 -15.03
N THR A 193 -26.27 -6.00 -15.99
CA THR A 193 -26.07 -6.97 -17.08
C THR A 193 -24.61 -7.35 -17.10
N GLY A 194 -24.31 -8.53 -16.56
CA GLY A 194 -23.01 -9.13 -16.30
C GLY A 194 -22.09 -9.36 -17.52
N VAL A 195 -21.93 -8.37 -18.38
CA VAL A 195 -20.93 -8.37 -19.45
C VAL A 195 -20.05 -7.16 -19.29
N ARG A 196 -18.83 -7.38 -18.82
CA ARG A 196 -17.79 -6.36 -18.83
C ARG A 196 -17.43 -5.99 -20.27
N PRO A 197 -17.48 -4.72 -20.68
CA PRO A 197 -16.86 -4.31 -21.94
C PRO A 197 -15.35 -4.54 -21.83
N THR A 198 -14.78 -5.24 -22.77
CA THR A 198 -13.33 -5.41 -22.95
C THR A 198 -12.74 -4.14 -23.59
N SER A 199 -12.86 -3.00 -22.94
CA SER A 199 -12.16 -1.79 -23.37
C SER A 199 -11.46 -1.17 -22.18
N ASN A 200 -10.15 -1.06 -22.30
CA ASN A 200 -9.19 -0.43 -21.41
C ASN A 200 -9.41 1.10 -21.26
N VAL A 201 -10.61 1.55 -20.95
CA VAL A 201 -10.94 2.99 -20.93
C VAL A 201 -11.19 3.52 -19.50
N LEU A 202 -10.87 2.78 -18.46
CA LEU A 202 -11.04 3.25 -17.08
C LEU A 202 -9.76 3.80 -16.43
N HIS A 203 -8.75 4.14 -17.24
CA HIS A 203 -7.51 4.74 -16.72
C HIS A 203 -7.15 6.08 -17.37
N SER A 204 -8.12 6.81 -17.92
CA SER A 204 -7.83 8.05 -18.63
C SER A 204 -7.79 9.32 -17.76
N GLU A 205 -8.03 9.22 -16.47
CA GLU A 205 -7.77 10.34 -15.56
C GLU A 205 -6.70 9.90 -14.57
N PRO A 206 -5.45 10.37 -14.70
CA PRO A 206 -4.47 10.16 -13.66
C PRO A 206 -4.90 11.00 -12.45
N TRP A 207 -5.36 10.32 -11.45
CA TRP A 207 -5.78 10.89 -10.16
C TRP A 207 -4.72 11.79 -9.51
N HIS A 208 -3.50 11.75 -10.05
CA HIS A 208 -2.34 12.45 -9.52
C HIS A 208 -2.00 13.79 -10.19
N SER A 209 -2.56 14.10 -11.38
CA SER A 209 -2.21 15.35 -12.05
C SER A 209 -2.84 16.57 -11.38
N ASP A 210 -4.01 16.42 -10.77
CA ASP A 210 -4.74 17.56 -10.20
C ASP A 210 -4.32 17.90 -8.77
N HIS A 211 -3.69 16.96 -8.07
CA HIS A 211 -3.21 17.17 -6.70
C HIS A 211 -1.76 17.67 -6.62
N CYS A 212 -1.00 17.57 -7.70
CA CYS A 212 0.34 18.15 -7.81
C CYS A 212 0.39 19.52 -8.51
N ASN A 213 -0.74 19.99 -9.01
CA ASN A 213 -0.84 21.31 -9.62
C ASN A 213 -1.15 22.40 -8.57
N LEU A 214 -0.17 22.75 -7.78
CA LEU A 214 -0.16 24.04 -7.13
C LEU A 214 0.32 25.04 -8.19
N SER A 215 -0.59 25.93 -8.62
CA SER A 215 -0.25 27.09 -9.43
C SER A 215 0.95 27.82 -8.80
N ASP A 216 1.98 28.05 -9.61
CA ASP A 216 3.12 28.93 -9.38
C ASP A 216 4.40 28.37 -8.75
N HIS A 217 4.53 27.06 -8.53
CA HIS A 217 5.82 26.46 -8.19
C HIS A 217 6.11 25.25 -9.09
N GLU A 218 7.32 25.22 -9.67
CA GLU A 218 7.78 24.05 -10.41
C GLU A 218 7.62 22.77 -9.55
N PRO A 219 7.09 21.68 -10.11
CA PRO A 219 6.94 20.43 -9.35
C PRO A 219 8.33 19.94 -8.96
N HIS A 220 8.63 19.96 -7.67
CA HIS A 220 9.82 19.31 -7.16
C HIS A 220 9.64 17.79 -7.30
N GLU A 221 10.48 17.17 -8.12
CA GLU A 221 10.60 15.70 -8.19
C GLU A 221 10.71 15.13 -6.77
N GLY A 222 9.75 14.34 -6.36
CA GLY A 222 9.76 13.67 -5.04
C GLY A 222 8.63 14.09 -4.09
N GLN A 223 7.87 15.15 -4.35
CA GLN A 223 6.79 15.56 -3.45
C GLN A 223 5.50 14.73 -3.64
N CYS A 224 5.28 14.15 -4.83
CA CYS A 224 4.15 13.24 -5.07
C CYS A 224 4.43 11.80 -4.60
N GLU A 225 5.67 11.48 -4.25
CA GLU A 225 6.07 10.19 -3.69
C GLU A 225 6.22 10.28 -2.16
N ALA A 226 5.24 10.86 -1.50
CA ALA A 226 5.24 11.19 -0.08
C ALA A 226 5.30 9.99 0.88
N SER A 227 5.53 8.80 0.38
CA SER A 227 5.61 7.59 1.19
C SER A 227 6.97 7.34 1.83
N HIS A 228 8.01 8.00 1.31
CA HIS A 228 9.29 8.04 2.00
C HIS A 228 9.39 9.37 2.71
N TRP A 229 9.00 9.39 3.95
CA TRP A 229 9.27 10.43 4.91
C TRP A 229 10.78 10.68 4.96
N GLN A 230 11.27 11.50 4.03
CA GLN A 230 12.59 12.08 4.11
C GLN A 230 12.36 13.49 4.61
N ASN A 231 12.94 13.81 5.77
CA ASN A 231 13.04 15.19 6.24
C ASN A 231 13.44 16.08 5.04
N PRO A 232 12.61 17.05 4.62
CA PRO A 232 12.93 17.93 3.50
C PRO A 232 14.29 18.59 3.66
N ASP A 233 14.68 18.93 4.90
CA ASP A 233 15.97 19.55 5.22
C ASP A 233 17.14 18.57 5.16
N ALA A 234 16.90 17.25 5.25
CA ALA A 234 17.93 16.22 5.08
C ALA A 234 18.25 15.93 3.59
N ALA A 235 17.43 16.40 2.68
CA ALA A 235 17.65 16.25 1.24
C ALA A 235 18.61 17.31 0.67
N ILE A 236 18.87 18.39 1.41
CA ILE A 236 19.79 19.44 0.99
C ILE A 236 21.23 18.93 1.12
N GLY A 237 21.82 18.53 0.00
CA GLY A 237 23.24 18.21 -0.11
C GLY A 237 23.63 16.73 -0.06
N LYS A 238 22.69 15.78 -0.06
CA LYS A 238 23.06 14.38 -0.28
C LYS A 238 23.36 14.14 -1.77
N PRO A 239 24.47 13.44 -2.11
CA PRO A 239 24.69 12.99 -3.47
C PRO A 239 23.50 12.14 -3.91
N ASP A 240 23.15 12.19 -5.21
CA ASP A 240 22.09 11.35 -5.80
C ASP A 240 22.25 9.90 -5.31
N ASP A 241 21.17 9.33 -4.79
CA ASP A 241 21.15 7.91 -4.40
C ASP A 241 21.63 7.09 -5.62
N PRO A 242 22.68 6.28 -5.50
CA PRO A 242 23.19 5.48 -6.62
C PRO A 242 22.11 4.66 -7.32
N ARG A 243 21.10 4.19 -6.59
CA ARG A 243 19.94 3.45 -7.14
C ARG A 243 19.14 4.32 -8.10
N LYS A 244 18.82 5.55 -7.71
CA LYS A 244 18.11 6.51 -8.56
C LYS A 244 18.92 6.86 -9.80
N HIS A 245 20.23 7.04 -9.65
CA HIS A 245 21.12 7.33 -10.75
C HIS A 245 21.12 6.20 -11.80
N TYR A 246 21.38 4.96 -11.39
CA TYR A 246 21.39 3.82 -12.29
C TYR A 246 20.02 3.51 -12.88
N GLY A 247 18.96 3.68 -12.10
CA GLY A 247 17.59 3.55 -12.58
C GLY A 247 17.25 4.54 -13.68
N LYS A 248 17.60 5.82 -13.51
CA LYS A 248 17.44 6.85 -14.57
C LYS A 248 18.21 6.49 -15.83
N MET A 249 19.45 6.00 -15.71
CA MET A 249 20.24 5.53 -16.85
C MET A 249 19.58 4.36 -17.57
N ALA A 250 19.07 3.37 -16.83
CA ALA A 250 18.37 2.23 -17.41
C ALA A 250 17.10 2.68 -18.15
N MET A 251 16.30 3.54 -17.58
CA MET A 251 15.08 4.06 -18.22
C MET A 251 15.41 4.87 -19.47
N ALA A 252 16.45 5.70 -19.44
CA ALA A 252 16.91 6.45 -20.62
C ALA A 252 17.40 5.53 -21.76
N ALA A 253 17.89 4.35 -21.45
CA ALA A 253 18.28 3.34 -22.45
C ALA A 253 17.09 2.55 -23.00
N LEU A 254 16.03 2.36 -22.20
CA LEU A 254 14.83 1.60 -22.59
C LEU A 254 13.82 2.45 -23.38
N GLU A 255 13.61 3.68 -22.98
CA GLU A 255 12.58 4.55 -23.56
C GLU A 255 12.66 4.70 -25.09
N PRO A 256 13.82 4.92 -25.73
CA PRO A 256 13.91 5.00 -27.19
C PRO A 256 13.53 3.70 -27.92
N ARG A 257 13.53 2.56 -27.22
CA ARG A 257 13.21 1.24 -27.80
C ARG A 257 11.70 0.99 -27.90
N PHE A 258 10.88 1.68 -27.14
CA PHE A 258 9.42 1.46 -27.13
C PHE A 258 8.79 1.54 -28.53
N ALA A 259 9.24 2.49 -29.36
CA ALA A 259 8.71 2.64 -30.71
C ALA A 259 9.06 1.45 -31.65
N ALA A 260 10.21 0.79 -31.41
CA ALA A 260 10.68 -0.34 -32.22
C ALA A 260 10.29 -1.70 -31.63
N GLU A 261 9.99 -1.74 -30.35
CA GLU A 261 9.71 -2.95 -29.59
C GLU A 261 8.35 -2.81 -28.84
N PRO A 262 7.22 -2.98 -29.53
CA PRO A 262 5.89 -2.80 -28.92
C PRO A 262 5.61 -3.71 -27.71
N GLY A 263 6.33 -4.83 -27.60
CA GLY A 263 6.25 -5.77 -26.47
C GLY A 263 7.23 -5.48 -25.33
N LEU A 264 7.99 -4.39 -25.39
CA LEU A 264 8.87 -4.00 -24.28
C LEU A 264 8.04 -3.33 -23.18
N VAL A 265 8.06 -3.90 -21.96
CA VAL A 265 7.27 -3.42 -20.81
C VAL A 265 8.15 -3.30 -19.58
N VAL A 266 8.15 -2.14 -18.95
CA VAL A 266 8.78 -1.89 -17.65
C VAL A 266 7.73 -2.12 -16.56
N ILE A 267 8.03 -3.01 -15.63
CA ILE A 267 7.14 -3.40 -14.52
C ILE A 267 7.82 -2.97 -13.22
N SER A 268 7.15 -2.17 -12.41
CA SER A 268 7.68 -1.74 -11.11
C SER A 268 6.69 -2.04 -10.00
N PRO A 269 6.99 -2.97 -9.08
CA PRO A 269 6.13 -3.20 -7.92
C PRO A 269 6.32 -2.07 -6.90
N ALA A 270 5.41 -1.10 -6.90
CA ALA A 270 5.19 -0.02 -5.93
C ALA A 270 6.37 0.92 -5.62
N THR A 271 7.53 0.76 -6.20
CA THR A 271 8.73 1.54 -5.81
C THR A 271 9.43 2.25 -6.98
N PRO A 272 8.68 2.93 -7.89
CA PRO A 272 9.31 3.55 -9.07
C PRO A 272 10.33 4.63 -8.68
N GLY A 273 10.01 5.55 -7.78
CA GLY A 273 10.85 6.68 -7.45
C GLY A 273 12.16 6.29 -6.79
N SER A 274 12.16 5.31 -5.88
CA SER A 274 13.40 4.80 -5.27
C SER A 274 14.31 4.06 -6.27
N ASN A 275 13.75 3.65 -7.40
CA ASN A 275 14.47 3.02 -8.51
C ASN A 275 14.73 3.98 -9.68
N GLY A 276 14.54 5.29 -9.50
CA GLY A 276 14.85 6.31 -10.51
C GLY A 276 13.88 6.35 -11.69
N ILE A 277 12.71 5.72 -11.57
CA ILE A 277 11.63 5.75 -12.56
C ILE A 277 10.77 6.97 -12.25
N THR A 278 11.00 8.08 -12.97
CA THR A 278 10.33 9.35 -12.69
C THR A 278 8.88 9.37 -13.17
N HIS A 279 8.11 10.34 -12.72
CA HIS A 279 6.72 10.53 -13.15
C HIS A 279 6.65 10.79 -14.67
N GLU A 280 7.51 11.67 -15.18
CA GLU A 280 7.57 12.01 -16.61
C GLU A 280 7.92 10.77 -17.47
N PHE A 281 8.81 9.89 -16.98
CA PHE A 281 9.07 8.63 -17.68
C PHE A 281 7.80 7.78 -17.74
N ARG A 282 7.09 7.62 -16.64
CA ARG A 282 5.86 6.81 -16.58
C ARG A 282 4.79 7.34 -17.52
N GLU A 283 4.60 8.66 -17.58
CA GLU A 283 3.66 9.29 -18.51
C GLU A 283 4.05 9.04 -19.97
N ARG A 284 5.32 9.25 -20.34
CA ARG A 284 5.78 9.02 -21.73
C ARG A 284 5.78 7.54 -22.11
N ALA A 285 6.08 6.66 -21.17
CA ALA A 285 6.05 5.21 -21.39
C ALA A 285 4.63 4.68 -21.66
N GLY A 286 3.60 5.28 -21.05
CA GLY A 286 2.21 4.90 -21.27
C GLY A 286 2.00 3.39 -21.07
N ALA A 287 1.52 2.68 -22.09
CA ALA A 287 1.28 1.24 -22.04
C ALA A 287 2.55 0.38 -21.86
N HIS A 288 3.73 0.95 -22.02
CA HIS A 288 5.01 0.29 -21.78
C HIS A 288 5.45 0.31 -20.30
N TYR A 289 4.67 0.94 -19.42
CA TYR A 289 4.90 0.95 -17.99
C TYR A 289 3.71 0.35 -17.23
N VAL A 290 4.00 -0.51 -16.25
CA VAL A 290 3.01 -1.12 -15.38
C VAL A 290 3.50 -1.05 -13.94
N ASP A 291 2.69 -0.45 -13.05
CA ASP A 291 2.83 -0.62 -11.61
C ASP A 291 1.87 -1.71 -11.13
N THR A 292 2.39 -2.66 -10.37
CA THR A 292 1.60 -3.79 -9.87
C THR A 292 1.20 -3.64 -8.40
N GLY A 293 1.53 -2.51 -7.76
CA GLY A 293 1.41 -2.36 -6.32
C GLY A 293 2.49 -3.17 -5.57
N ILE A 294 2.31 -3.37 -4.27
CA ILE A 294 3.28 -4.12 -3.44
C ILE A 294 3.10 -5.63 -3.68
N THR A 295 3.47 -6.10 -4.85
CA THR A 295 3.19 -7.45 -5.34
C THR A 295 4.36 -8.03 -6.14
N GLU A 296 5.54 -8.11 -5.55
CA GLU A 296 6.77 -8.51 -6.24
C GLU A 296 6.66 -9.90 -6.89
N SER A 297 6.03 -10.86 -6.22
CA SER A 297 5.78 -12.21 -6.75
C SER A 297 4.92 -12.16 -8.01
N HIS A 298 3.83 -11.37 -7.99
CA HIS A 298 2.99 -11.17 -9.15
C HIS A 298 3.75 -10.47 -10.29
N ALA A 299 4.59 -9.48 -9.97
CA ALA A 299 5.36 -8.76 -10.98
C ALA A 299 6.28 -9.67 -11.77
N VAL A 300 6.93 -10.64 -11.11
CA VAL A 300 7.81 -11.63 -11.77
C VAL A 300 7.00 -12.61 -12.60
N ALA A 301 5.94 -13.21 -12.05
CA ALA A 301 5.05 -14.11 -12.81
C ALA A 301 4.39 -13.39 -14.01
N TYR A 302 4.00 -12.14 -13.84
CA TYR A 302 3.47 -11.31 -14.92
C TYR A 302 4.50 -11.08 -16.03
N ALA A 303 5.77 -10.82 -15.64
CA ALA A 303 6.87 -10.71 -16.59
C ALA A 303 7.10 -12.01 -17.38
N ALA A 304 7.06 -13.16 -16.71
CA ALA A 304 7.19 -14.47 -17.37
C ALA A 304 6.07 -14.67 -18.41
N GLY A 305 4.83 -14.28 -18.09
CA GLY A 305 3.71 -14.30 -19.04
C GLY A 305 3.94 -13.43 -20.27
N ILE A 306 4.47 -12.20 -20.10
CA ILE A 306 4.83 -11.30 -21.21
C ILE A 306 5.93 -11.94 -22.06
N ALA A 307 7.00 -12.46 -21.44
CA ALA A 307 8.09 -13.11 -22.14
C ALA A 307 7.61 -14.33 -22.95
N ARG A 308 6.74 -15.14 -22.37
CA ARG A 308 6.15 -16.31 -23.02
C ARG A 308 5.31 -15.93 -24.24
N ALA A 309 4.69 -14.76 -24.21
CA ALA A 309 3.92 -14.21 -25.34
C ALA A 309 4.79 -13.52 -26.42
N GLY A 310 6.14 -13.52 -26.25
CA GLY A 310 7.10 -12.91 -27.18
C GLY A 310 7.42 -11.44 -26.90
N GLY A 311 6.96 -10.89 -25.77
CA GLY A 311 7.34 -9.54 -25.30
C GLY A 311 8.68 -9.52 -24.55
N THR A 312 9.14 -8.34 -24.22
CA THR A 312 10.40 -8.09 -23.48
C THR A 312 10.08 -7.40 -22.14
N PRO A 313 9.86 -8.13 -21.06
CA PRO A 313 9.59 -7.54 -19.76
C PRO A 313 10.87 -7.10 -19.06
N VAL A 314 10.80 -6.00 -18.32
CA VAL A 314 11.86 -5.51 -17.44
C VAL A 314 11.24 -5.26 -16.06
N VAL A 315 11.55 -6.09 -15.07
CA VAL A 315 11.10 -5.88 -13.70
C VAL A 315 12.13 -5.00 -12.96
N ALA A 316 11.69 -3.85 -12.50
CA ALA A 316 12.53 -2.86 -11.83
C ALA A 316 12.07 -2.65 -10.39
N THR A 317 12.84 -3.17 -9.44
CA THR A 317 12.62 -3.00 -8.00
C THR A 317 13.95 -3.06 -7.24
N THR A 318 13.92 -2.79 -5.93
CA THR A 318 15.09 -2.93 -5.05
C THR A 318 15.45 -4.40 -4.88
N ALA A 319 16.76 -4.72 -4.95
CA ALA A 319 17.24 -6.10 -4.88
C ALA A 319 16.71 -6.90 -3.67
N SER A 320 16.61 -6.24 -2.50
CA SER A 320 16.05 -6.86 -1.29
C SER A 320 14.58 -7.29 -1.43
N PHE A 321 13.81 -6.62 -2.29
CA PHE A 321 12.41 -6.95 -2.50
C PHE A 321 12.20 -8.16 -3.42
N PHE A 322 13.17 -8.48 -4.26
CA PHE A 322 13.15 -9.71 -5.04
C PHE A 322 13.13 -10.98 -4.17
N GLN A 323 13.47 -10.88 -2.89
CA GLN A 323 13.33 -12.01 -1.96
C GLN A 323 11.90 -12.55 -1.89
N ARG A 324 10.88 -11.69 -2.10
CA ARG A 324 9.48 -12.12 -2.15
C ARG A 324 9.10 -12.90 -3.41
N ALA A 325 9.90 -12.81 -4.45
CA ALA A 325 9.64 -13.45 -5.74
C ALA A 325 10.60 -14.63 -6.01
N TYR A 326 11.24 -15.15 -4.95
CA TYR A 326 12.25 -16.19 -5.09
C TYR A 326 11.71 -17.42 -5.84
N ASP A 327 10.53 -17.92 -5.44
CA ASP A 327 9.91 -19.07 -6.08
C ASP A 327 9.57 -18.82 -7.55
N GLN A 328 9.07 -17.62 -7.88
CA GLN A 328 8.71 -17.24 -9.24
C GLN A 328 9.92 -17.16 -10.15
N PHE A 329 11.08 -16.79 -9.63
CA PHE A 329 12.33 -16.83 -10.41
C PHE A 329 12.79 -18.23 -10.77
N PHE A 330 12.41 -19.24 -9.98
CA PHE A 330 12.82 -20.62 -10.23
C PHE A 330 11.81 -21.43 -11.01
N GLN A 331 10.53 -21.08 -10.94
CA GLN A 331 9.44 -21.86 -11.53
C GLN A 331 9.04 -21.36 -12.92
N GLU A 332 9.30 -20.10 -13.21
CA GLU A 332 8.81 -19.40 -14.40
C GLU A 332 9.94 -18.83 -15.26
#